data_27567f3568ee0fe0f533e845720d7c8f
#
_entry.id   27567f3568ee0fe0f533e845720d7c8f
#
_cell.length_a   1.000
_cell.length_b   1.000
_cell.length_c   1.000
_cell.angle_alpha   90.00
_cell.angle_beta   90.00
_cell.angle_gamma   90.00
#
_symmetry.space_group_name_H-M   'P 1'
#
loop_
_entity.id
_entity.type
_entity.pdbx_description
1 polymer ?
#
loop_
_entity_poly.entity_id
_entity_poly.type
_entity_poly.pdbx_seq_one_letter_code
_entity_poly.pdbx_strand_id
1 'polypeptide(L)'
;IQTDRSEQDILAIAQDGLDAMIQLVYVRGGRMVGGDHFALPREGSEPAGDVLAEFLTQYYQEGNLIPRNILVQELPDGAQAQLEQWLRQQKGAAVTLVTPRRGEKHDLVLLAAKNAHDALEKRNARASIREERTVGAAAALGRALGLPKTPRRIEGYDISNTQGVLSVASMVVFIDGEPAKKEYRRFRIKTVEGANDFASLNEVLGRRFAHGLQEKAEREEQGLSPIGGKFSDLPDLVLIDGG
;
A
#
# COMPACT_ATOMS: atom_id res chain seq x y z
N ILE A 1 -22.18 7.19 32.66
CA ILE A 1 -23.01 8.17 31.90
C ILE A 1 -22.27 9.48 32.00
N GLN A 2 -21.48 9.81 30.97
CA GLN A 2 -20.70 11.03 30.93
C GLN A 2 -21.67 12.20 30.68
N THR A 3 -21.90 13.00 31.69
CA THR A 3 -22.78 14.18 31.66
C THR A 3 -22.12 15.42 31.03
N ASP A 4 -20.84 15.32 30.65
CA ASP A 4 -20.14 16.41 29.97
C ASP A 4 -20.43 16.37 28.47
N ARG A 5 -21.32 17.27 28.00
CA ARG A 5 -21.66 17.46 26.58
C ARG A 5 -20.53 18.13 25.77
N SER A 6 -19.29 18.10 26.26
CA SER A 6 -18.18 18.72 25.59
C SER A 6 -17.75 17.95 24.32
N GLU A 7 -17.33 18.69 23.32
CA GLU A 7 -16.67 18.14 22.14
C GLU A 7 -15.23 17.76 22.52
N GLN A 8 -14.85 16.53 22.19
CA GLN A 8 -13.52 16.00 22.47
C GLN A 8 -12.97 15.23 21.27
N ASP A 9 -11.68 15.35 21.04
CA ASP A 9 -10.91 14.46 20.20
C ASP A 9 -9.92 13.68 21.06
N ILE A 10 -9.71 12.41 20.75
CA ILE A 10 -8.84 11.53 21.52
C ILE A 10 -7.83 10.94 20.56
N LEU A 11 -6.55 11.21 20.80
CA LEU A 11 -5.43 10.76 20.00
C LEU A 11 -4.60 9.73 20.76
N ALA A 12 -4.35 8.62 20.11
CA ALA A 12 -3.43 7.60 20.60
C ALA A 12 -2.64 7.00 19.44
N ILE A 13 -1.52 6.38 19.72
CA ILE A 13 -0.61 5.81 18.76
C ILE A 13 -0.21 4.38 19.15
N ALA A 14 -0.06 3.53 18.17
CA ALA A 14 0.67 2.28 18.28
C ALA A 14 1.84 2.31 17.30
N GLN A 15 2.97 1.77 17.71
CA GLN A 15 4.19 1.75 16.92
C GLN A 15 4.79 0.34 16.94
N ASP A 16 5.33 -0.09 15.79
CA ASP A 16 6.29 -1.17 15.70
C ASP A 16 7.62 -0.62 15.13
N GLY A 17 8.56 -1.49 14.78
CA GLY A 17 9.87 -1.06 14.29
C GLY A 17 9.85 -0.33 12.93
N LEU A 18 8.77 -0.42 12.15
CA LEU A 18 8.70 0.07 10.77
C LEU A 18 7.55 1.04 10.52
N ASP A 19 6.44 0.88 11.23
CA ASP A 19 5.21 1.62 11.01
C ASP A 19 4.66 2.21 12.31
N ALA A 20 3.88 3.28 12.19
CA ALA A 20 3.05 3.80 13.26
C ALA A 20 1.60 3.92 12.79
N MET A 21 0.67 3.73 13.72
CA MET A 21 -0.76 3.89 13.50
C MET A 21 -1.32 4.83 14.54
N ILE A 22 -1.83 5.99 14.11
CA ILE A 22 -2.54 6.91 14.98
C ILE A 22 -4.03 6.64 14.88
N GLN A 23 -4.68 6.51 16.03
CA GLN A 23 -6.13 6.52 16.16
C GLN A 23 -6.58 7.89 16.63
N LEU A 24 -7.47 8.49 15.87
CA LEU A 24 -8.21 9.69 16.26
C LEU A 24 -9.68 9.32 16.45
N VAL A 25 -10.21 9.59 17.63
CA VAL A 25 -11.62 9.32 17.99
C VAL A 25 -12.34 10.61 18.24
N TYR A 26 -13.51 10.76 17.64
CA TYR A 26 -14.36 11.95 17.78
C TYR A 26 -15.48 11.71 18.78
N VAL A 27 -15.55 12.55 19.81
CA VAL A 27 -16.66 12.58 20.78
C VAL A 27 -17.38 13.92 20.63
N ARG A 28 -18.68 13.87 20.37
CA ARG A 28 -19.55 15.03 20.20
C ARG A 28 -20.81 14.84 21.03
N GLY A 29 -21.14 15.85 21.85
CA GLY A 29 -22.28 15.75 22.75
C GLY A 29 -22.20 14.60 23.75
N GLY A 30 -20.99 14.22 24.18
CA GLY A 30 -20.76 13.09 25.08
C GLY A 30 -20.91 11.69 24.43
N ARG A 31 -21.01 11.61 23.11
CA ARG A 31 -21.11 10.35 22.36
C ARG A 31 -19.98 10.23 21.36
N MET A 32 -19.41 9.03 21.26
CA MET A 32 -18.47 8.70 20.18
C MET A 32 -19.24 8.69 18.86
N VAL A 33 -18.83 9.58 17.93
CA VAL A 33 -19.50 9.74 16.63
C VAL A 33 -18.70 9.11 15.49
N GLY A 34 -17.43 8.78 15.72
CA GLY A 34 -16.58 8.14 14.74
C GLY A 34 -15.11 8.21 15.12
N GLY A 35 -14.26 7.82 14.20
CA GLY A 35 -12.81 7.92 14.34
C GLY A 35 -12.10 7.49 13.07
N ASP A 36 -10.89 7.98 12.89
CA ASP A 36 -10.03 7.72 11.75
C ASP A 36 -8.70 7.10 12.19
N HIS A 37 -8.11 6.31 11.28
CA HIS A 37 -6.79 5.73 11.45
C HIS A 37 -5.83 6.34 10.44
N PHE A 38 -4.69 6.78 10.91
CA PHE A 38 -3.62 7.35 10.08
C PHE A 38 -2.38 6.46 10.18
N ALA A 39 -2.02 5.86 9.08
CA ALA A 39 -0.81 5.06 8.98
C ALA A 39 0.36 5.96 8.57
N LEU A 40 1.41 5.96 9.37
CA LEU A 40 2.63 6.72 9.14
C LEU A 40 3.78 5.74 8.93
N PRO A 41 4.42 5.75 7.73
CA PRO A 41 5.69 5.04 7.55
C PRO A 41 6.77 5.73 8.41
N ARG A 42 7.64 4.94 9.04
CA ARG A 42 8.70 5.46 9.90
C ARG A 42 10.07 5.16 9.31
N GLU A 43 10.92 6.16 9.34
CA GLU A 43 12.34 6.02 8.99
C GLU A 43 13.25 5.99 10.24
N GLY A 44 12.70 5.62 11.42
CA GLY A 44 13.47 5.62 12.64
C GLY A 44 12.68 5.28 13.91
N SER A 45 13.38 5.34 15.05
CA SER A 45 12.81 5.09 16.38
C SER A 45 12.42 6.42 17.06
N GLU A 46 11.50 7.17 16.47
CA GLU A 46 11.00 8.41 17.09
C GLU A 46 10.10 8.09 18.28
N PRO A 47 10.21 8.85 19.40
CA PRO A 47 9.30 8.72 20.53
C PRO A 47 7.84 8.96 20.11
N ALA A 48 6.92 8.18 20.67
CA ALA A 48 5.51 8.27 20.34
C ALA A 48 4.92 9.67 20.63
N GLY A 49 5.41 10.35 21.68
CA GLY A 49 5.00 11.71 22.02
C GLY A 49 5.37 12.73 20.94
N ASP A 50 6.55 12.60 20.33
CA ASP A 50 6.99 13.50 19.24
C ASP A 50 6.12 13.33 18.01
N VAL A 51 5.86 12.07 17.62
CA VAL A 51 4.99 11.73 16.48
C VAL A 51 3.57 12.26 16.70
N LEU A 52 3.02 12.12 17.91
CA LEU A 52 1.69 12.64 18.23
C LEU A 52 1.63 14.17 18.20
N ALA A 53 2.68 14.85 18.67
CA ALA A 53 2.76 16.31 18.64
C ALA A 53 2.84 16.85 17.22
N GLU A 54 3.64 16.23 16.37
CA GLU A 54 3.75 16.57 14.95
C GLU A 54 2.43 16.33 14.22
N PHE A 55 1.84 15.13 14.36
CA PHE A 55 0.56 14.81 13.77
C PHE A 55 -0.54 15.78 14.20
N LEU A 56 -0.65 16.09 15.49
CA LEU A 56 -1.63 17.02 16.02
C LEU A 56 -1.50 18.39 15.36
N THR A 57 -0.27 18.88 15.21
CA THR A 57 0.01 20.17 14.59
C THR A 57 -0.40 20.16 13.13
N GLN A 58 0.01 19.15 12.36
CA GLN A 58 -0.31 19.02 10.93
C GLN A 58 -1.81 18.88 10.73
N TYR A 59 -2.46 17.98 11.47
CA TYR A 59 -3.89 17.68 11.34
C TYR A 59 -4.78 18.93 11.52
N TYR A 60 -4.53 19.73 12.57
CA TYR A 60 -5.32 20.93 12.82
C TYR A 60 -4.90 22.13 11.99
N GLN A 61 -3.68 22.16 11.46
CA GLN A 61 -3.24 23.19 10.52
C GLN A 61 -3.94 23.06 9.15
N GLU A 62 -4.34 21.87 8.75
CA GLU A 62 -5.07 21.60 7.52
C GLU A 62 -6.54 22.10 7.52
N GLY A 63 -6.98 22.77 8.58
CA GLY A 63 -8.31 23.35 8.70
C GLY A 63 -9.36 22.40 9.29
N ASN A 64 -8.95 21.29 9.88
CA ASN A 64 -9.84 20.41 10.60
C ASN A 64 -10.43 21.09 11.85
N LEU A 65 -11.65 20.69 12.22
CA LEU A 65 -12.36 21.30 13.36
C LEU A 65 -11.60 21.01 14.66
N ILE A 66 -11.18 22.08 15.36
CA ILE A 66 -10.53 21.97 16.66
C ILE A 66 -11.61 21.88 17.75
N PRO A 67 -11.72 20.78 18.51
CA PRO A 67 -12.70 20.66 19.60
C PRO A 67 -12.29 21.50 20.81
N ARG A 68 -13.15 21.53 21.84
CA ARG A 68 -12.83 22.22 23.10
C ARG A 68 -11.79 21.46 23.93
N ASN A 69 -11.83 20.12 23.88
CA ASN A 69 -10.91 19.26 24.61
C ASN A 69 -10.20 18.30 23.64
N ILE A 70 -8.91 18.12 23.84
CA ILE A 70 -8.10 17.14 23.13
C ILE A 70 -7.40 16.28 24.18
N LEU A 71 -7.64 14.99 24.12
CA LEU A 71 -6.96 14.01 24.95
C LEU A 71 -5.88 13.33 24.12
N VAL A 72 -4.67 13.28 24.61
CA VAL A 72 -3.53 12.68 23.92
C VAL A 72 -2.86 11.66 24.84
N GLN A 73 -2.44 10.54 24.26
CA GLN A 73 -1.79 9.46 25.01
C GLN A 73 -0.52 9.94 25.70
N GLU A 74 0.33 10.65 24.97
CA GLU A 74 1.55 11.26 25.49
C GLU A 74 2.00 12.43 24.61
N LEU A 75 2.85 13.27 25.15
CA LEU A 75 3.49 14.40 24.48
C LEU A 75 4.93 14.51 24.98
N PRO A 76 5.82 15.16 24.20
CA PRO A 76 7.16 15.50 24.66
C PRO A 76 7.11 16.36 25.92
N ASP A 77 8.12 16.23 26.75
CA ASP A 77 8.22 17.04 27.99
C ASP A 77 8.19 18.54 27.66
N GLY A 78 7.29 19.25 28.34
CA GLY A 78 7.11 20.69 28.16
C GLY A 78 6.32 21.13 26.92
N ALA A 79 6.02 20.25 25.99
CA ALA A 79 5.34 20.61 24.74
C ALA A 79 3.84 20.95 24.94
N GLN A 80 3.20 20.41 25.98
CA GLN A 80 1.75 20.54 26.19
C GLN A 80 1.29 22.00 26.21
N ALA A 81 1.96 22.88 26.97
CA ALA A 81 1.56 24.27 27.10
C ALA A 81 1.70 25.05 25.77
N GLN A 82 2.76 24.80 25.01
CA GLN A 82 3.00 25.44 23.72
C GLN A 82 1.97 25.01 22.68
N LEU A 83 1.70 23.71 22.60
CA LEU A 83 0.68 23.15 21.68
C LEU A 83 -0.72 23.65 22.04
N GLU A 84 -1.06 23.71 23.32
CA GLU A 84 -2.35 24.25 23.78
C GLU A 84 -2.51 25.71 23.40
N GLN A 85 -1.46 26.54 23.60
CA GLN A 85 -1.48 27.94 23.18
C GLN A 85 -1.63 28.11 21.69
N TRP A 86 -0.93 27.33 20.88
CA TRP A 86 -1.04 27.33 19.44
C TRP A 86 -2.46 26.93 18.99
N LEU A 87 -3.03 25.85 19.53
CA LEU A 87 -4.40 25.42 19.25
C LEU A 87 -5.45 26.50 19.56
N ARG A 88 -5.28 27.21 20.65
CA ARG A 88 -6.14 28.36 21.02
C ARG A 88 -6.06 29.48 19.99
N GLN A 89 -4.87 29.79 19.49
CA GLN A 89 -4.67 30.80 18.45
C GLN A 89 -5.34 30.36 17.13
N GLN A 90 -5.15 29.11 16.74
CA GLN A 90 -5.77 28.58 15.51
C GLN A 90 -7.30 28.58 15.61
N LYS A 91 -7.85 28.19 16.73
CA LYS A 91 -9.30 28.13 16.94
C LYS A 91 -9.94 29.51 17.18
N GLY A 92 -9.21 30.47 17.69
CA GLY A 92 -9.77 31.74 18.19
C GLY A 92 -10.62 31.59 19.46
N ALA A 93 -10.52 30.48 20.19
CA ALA A 93 -11.30 30.17 21.37
C ALA A 93 -10.53 29.23 22.34
N ALA A 94 -11.04 29.03 23.55
CA ALA A 94 -10.43 28.14 24.52
C ALA A 94 -10.35 26.69 24.02
N VAL A 95 -9.16 26.11 24.16
CA VAL A 95 -8.85 24.69 23.92
C VAL A 95 -8.10 24.18 25.16
N THR A 96 -8.39 22.95 25.54
CA THR A 96 -7.68 22.25 26.62
C THR A 96 -7.06 20.99 26.04
N LEU A 97 -5.74 20.90 26.10
CA LEU A 97 -4.96 19.73 25.69
C LEU A 97 -4.52 18.98 26.96
N VAL A 98 -4.83 17.70 27.08
CA VAL A 98 -4.57 16.92 28.29
C VAL A 98 -3.96 15.56 27.95
N THR A 99 -2.94 15.17 28.69
CA THR A 99 -2.42 13.80 28.76
C THR A 99 -2.91 13.14 30.04
N PRO A 100 -4.08 12.48 30.04
CA PRO A 100 -4.69 11.96 31.26
C PRO A 100 -3.92 10.75 31.78
N ARG A 101 -3.70 10.70 33.11
CA ARG A 101 -2.96 9.62 33.76
C ARG A 101 -3.85 8.65 34.55
N ARG A 102 -5.13 9.00 34.78
CA ARG A 102 -6.10 8.19 35.54
C ARG A 102 -7.55 8.60 35.27
N GLY A 103 -8.48 7.71 35.59
CA GLY A 103 -9.92 7.94 35.48
C GLY A 103 -10.46 7.81 34.06
N GLU A 104 -11.74 8.10 33.84
CA GLU A 104 -12.47 7.89 32.60
C GLU A 104 -11.77 8.44 31.34
N LYS A 105 -11.14 9.60 31.44
CA LYS A 105 -10.39 10.19 30.31
C LYS A 105 -9.17 9.36 29.93
N HIS A 106 -8.48 8.79 30.90
CA HIS A 106 -7.37 7.88 30.68
C HIS A 106 -7.87 6.57 30.03
N ASP A 107 -9.01 6.05 30.50
CA ASP A 107 -9.59 4.82 29.93
C ASP A 107 -9.99 4.99 28.46
N LEU A 108 -10.48 6.19 28.09
CA LEU A 108 -10.74 6.53 26.68
C LEU A 108 -9.47 6.56 25.83
N VAL A 109 -8.38 7.09 26.37
CA VAL A 109 -7.09 7.08 25.67
C VAL A 109 -6.54 5.68 25.54
N LEU A 110 -6.66 4.83 26.56
CA LEU A 110 -6.26 3.41 26.47
C LEU A 110 -7.10 2.65 25.44
N LEU A 111 -8.40 2.94 25.35
CA LEU A 111 -9.23 2.34 24.29
C LEU A 111 -8.79 2.77 22.90
N ALA A 112 -8.46 4.06 22.72
CA ALA A 112 -7.93 4.55 21.45
C ALA A 112 -6.57 3.91 21.12
N ALA A 113 -5.67 3.77 22.11
CA ALA A 113 -4.39 3.10 21.94
C ALA A 113 -4.54 1.62 21.53
N LYS A 114 -5.49 0.91 22.15
CA LYS A 114 -5.83 -0.45 21.75
C LYS A 114 -6.32 -0.51 20.29
N ASN A 115 -7.21 0.39 19.90
CA ASN A 115 -7.72 0.44 18.54
C ASN A 115 -6.59 0.74 17.53
N ALA A 116 -5.65 1.62 17.87
CA ALA A 116 -4.47 1.88 17.06
C ALA A 116 -3.61 0.61 16.89
N HIS A 117 -3.38 -0.13 17.98
CA HIS A 117 -2.65 -1.38 17.97
C HIS A 117 -3.32 -2.44 17.10
N ASP A 118 -4.62 -2.67 17.29
CA ASP A 118 -5.39 -3.64 16.50
C ASP A 118 -5.39 -3.29 15.00
N ALA A 119 -5.42 -2.00 14.66
CA ALA A 119 -5.36 -1.53 13.30
C ALA A 119 -3.96 -1.74 12.68
N LEU A 120 -2.89 -1.51 13.46
CA LEU A 120 -1.51 -1.75 13.05
C LEU A 120 -1.27 -3.25 12.80
N GLU A 121 -1.69 -4.11 13.72
CA GLU A 121 -1.58 -5.57 13.57
C GLU A 121 -2.31 -6.06 12.31
N LYS A 122 -3.55 -5.59 12.08
CA LYS A 122 -4.31 -5.96 10.87
C LYS A 122 -3.62 -5.50 9.59
N ARG A 123 -3.01 -4.32 9.61
CA ARG A 123 -2.25 -3.81 8.47
C ARG A 123 -1.03 -4.69 8.19
N ASN A 124 -0.24 -5.00 9.22
CA ASN A 124 0.95 -5.83 9.11
C ASN A 124 0.63 -7.24 8.66
N ALA A 125 -0.42 -7.86 9.22
CA ALA A 125 -0.88 -9.16 8.78
C ALA A 125 -1.29 -9.17 7.29
N ARG A 126 -1.99 -8.12 6.83
CA ARG A 126 -2.35 -7.99 5.40
C ARG A 126 -1.12 -7.79 4.52
N ALA A 127 -0.14 -7.00 4.96
CA ALA A 127 1.11 -6.78 4.23
C ALA A 127 1.91 -8.08 4.11
N SER A 128 2.05 -8.84 5.20
CA SER A 128 2.73 -10.14 5.22
C SER A 128 2.05 -11.16 4.30
N ILE A 129 0.70 -11.27 4.36
CA ILE A 129 -0.05 -12.16 3.47
C ILE A 129 0.13 -11.74 2.00
N ARG A 130 0.16 -10.43 1.73
CA ARG A 130 0.38 -9.93 0.37
C ARG A 130 1.77 -10.28 -0.12
N GLU A 131 2.79 -10.05 0.68
CA GLU A 131 4.18 -10.38 0.36
C GLU A 131 4.37 -11.89 0.12
N GLU A 132 3.79 -12.74 0.97
CA GLU A 132 3.82 -14.19 0.79
C GLU A 132 3.13 -14.62 -0.51
N ARG A 133 1.99 -14.02 -0.86
CA ARG A 133 1.24 -14.34 -2.08
C ARG A 133 1.88 -13.79 -3.36
N THR A 134 2.76 -12.82 -3.27
CA THR A 134 3.41 -12.15 -4.40
C THR A 134 4.86 -12.59 -4.52
N VAL A 135 5.76 -11.90 -3.86
CA VAL A 135 7.21 -12.19 -3.92
C VAL A 135 7.52 -13.59 -3.41
N GLY A 136 6.87 -14.02 -2.33
CA GLY A 136 7.00 -15.38 -1.78
C GLY A 136 6.57 -16.46 -2.76
N ALA A 137 5.45 -16.25 -3.47
CA ALA A 137 4.97 -17.18 -4.49
C ALA A 137 5.92 -17.25 -5.69
N ALA A 138 6.43 -16.10 -6.17
CA ALA A 138 7.42 -16.06 -7.24
C ALA A 138 8.72 -16.78 -6.85
N ALA A 139 9.19 -16.59 -5.59
CA ALA A 139 10.35 -17.29 -5.07
C ALA A 139 10.13 -18.81 -4.95
N ALA A 140 8.94 -19.22 -4.48
CA ALA A 140 8.58 -20.65 -4.40
C ALA A 140 8.54 -21.29 -5.79
N LEU A 141 7.94 -20.60 -6.78
CA LEU A 141 7.93 -21.05 -8.17
C LEU A 141 9.34 -21.19 -8.75
N GLY A 142 10.20 -20.18 -8.51
CA GLY A 142 11.59 -20.22 -8.95
C GLY A 142 12.35 -21.43 -8.37
N ARG A 143 12.18 -21.70 -7.08
CA ARG A 143 12.78 -22.91 -6.44
C ARG A 143 12.23 -24.21 -6.99
N ALA A 144 10.91 -24.31 -7.19
CA ALA A 144 10.27 -25.51 -7.72
C ALA A 144 10.74 -25.85 -9.14
N LEU A 145 11.05 -24.83 -9.94
CA LEU A 145 11.55 -24.95 -11.31
C LEU A 145 13.09 -25.00 -11.39
N GLY A 146 13.81 -24.92 -10.28
CA GLY A 146 15.27 -24.91 -10.27
C GLY A 146 15.90 -23.71 -10.95
N LEU A 147 15.21 -22.56 -10.97
CA LEU A 147 15.73 -21.34 -11.58
C LEU A 147 16.92 -20.78 -10.76
N PRO A 148 17.93 -20.19 -11.41
CA PRO A 148 19.11 -19.65 -10.72
C PRO A 148 18.80 -18.43 -9.85
N LYS A 149 17.67 -17.75 -10.10
CA LYS A 149 17.19 -16.60 -9.33
C LYS A 149 15.65 -16.59 -9.30
N THR A 150 15.10 -15.89 -8.35
CA THR A 150 13.65 -15.63 -8.31
C THR A 150 13.24 -14.85 -9.57
N PRO A 151 12.24 -15.33 -10.34
CA PRO A 151 11.78 -14.63 -11.53
C PRO A 151 11.06 -13.34 -11.12
N ARG A 152 11.57 -12.19 -11.58
CA ARG A 152 10.94 -10.88 -11.37
C ARG A 152 9.78 -10.68 -12.32
N ARG A 153 10.01 -10.94 -13.62
CA ARG A 153 9.00 -10.81 -14.68
C ARG A 153 8.60 -12.19 -15.19
N ILE A 154 7.32 -12.48 -15.10
CA ILE A 154 6.72 -13.73 -15.58
C ILE A 154 5.68 -13.36 -16.64
N GLU A 155 5.75 -13.96 -17.81
CA GLU A 155 4.75 -13.82 -18.86
C GLU A 155 4.00 -15.14 -19.09
N GLY A 156 2.67 -15.11 -18.97
CA GLY A 156 1.80 -16.25 -19.26
C GLY A 156 1.09 -16.07 -20.59
N TYR A 157 1.03 -17.13 -21.41
CA TYR A 157 0.41 -17.11 -22.73
C TYR A 157 -0.67 -18.17 -22.84
N ASP A 158 -1.81 -17.76 -23.38
CA ASP A 158 -2.96 -18.61 -23.69
C ASP A 158 -3.45 -18.34 -25.11
N ILE A 159 -3.81 -19.39 -25.84
CA ILE A 159 -4.39 -19.30 -27.18
C ILE A 159 -5.90 -19.54 -27.09
N SER A 160 -6.65 -18.54 -27.50
CA SER A 160 -8.10 -18.64 -27.61
C SER A 160 -8.53 -18.75 -29.07
N ASN A 161 -9.09 -19.91 -29.47
CA ASN A 161 -9.62 -20.16 -30.79
C ASN A 161 -11.13 -19.89 -30.79
N THR A 162 -11.58 -18.85 -31.48
CA THR A 162 -13.01 -18.57 -31.64
C THR A 162 -13.49 -19.18 -32.95
N GLN A 163 -14.00 -20.43 -32.87
CA GLN A 163 -14.69 -21.16 -33.96
C GLN A 163 -14.02 -21.06 -35.34
N GLY A 164 -12.69 -21.16 -35.40
CA GLY A 164 -11.96 -21.28 -36.67
C GLY A 164 -11.80 -20.01 -37.51
N VAL A 165 -12.28 -18.84 -37.02
CA VAL A 165 -12.24 -17.58 -37.79
C VAL A 165 -11.16 -16.63 -37.33
N LEU A 166 -10.87 -16.59 -36.04
CA LEU A 166 -9.86 -15.69 -35.49
C LEU A 166 -9.18 -16.33 -34.27
N SER A 167 -7.92 -16.70 -34.42
CA SER A 167 -7.08 -17.10 -33.27
C SER A 167 -6.39 -15.88 -32.66
N VAL A 168 -6.51 -15.73 -31.33
CA VAL A 168 -5.92 -14.66 -30.57
C VAL A 168 -5.12 -15.24 -29.40
N ALA A 169 -3.88 -14.79 -29.23
CA ALA A 169 -3.10 -15.08 -28.04
C ALA A 169 -3.27 -13.96 -27.02
N SER A 170 -3.49 -14.33 -25.79
CA SER A 170 -3.47 -13.42 -24.63
C SER A 170 -2.14 -13.57 -23.90
N MET A 171 -1.54 -12.44 -23.54
CA MET A 171 -0.36 -12.37 -22.68
C MET A 171 -0.73 -11.68 -21.38
N VAL A 172 -0.55 -12.37 -20.28
CA VAL A 172 -0.63 -11.83 -18.93
C VAL A 172 0.78 -11.65 -18.37
N VAL A 173 0.97 -10.64 -17.54
CA VAL A 173 2.29 -10.29 -17.01
C VAL A 173 2.19 -10.15 -15.50
N PHE A 174 3.16 -10.75 -14.81
CA PHE A 174 3.39 -10.55 -13.38
C PHE A 174 4.78 -9.94 -13.20
N ILE A 175 4.87 -8.93 -12.33
CA ILE A 175 6.14 -8.31 -11.91
C ILE A 175 6.19 -8.40 -10.40
N ASP A 176 7.29 -8.97 -9.86
CA ASP A 176 7.48 -9.23 -8.44
C ASP A 176 6.30 -9.99 -7.81
N GLY A 177 5.72 -10.92 -8.58
CA GLY A 177 4.56 -11.73 -8.20
C GLY A 177 3.21 -11.01 -8.26
N GLU A 178 3.15 -9.73 -8.60
CA GLU A 178 1.91 -8.97 -8.74
C GLU A 178 1.45 -8.85 -10.20
N PRO A 179 0.14 -8.93 -10.47
CA PRO A 179 -0.40 -8.75 -11.82
C PRO A 179 -0.13 -7.34 -12.37
N ALA A 180 0.68 -7.23 -13.40
CA ALA A 180 0.98 -5.98 -14.10
C ALA A 180 -0.02 -5.74 -15.25
N LYS A 181 -1.28 -5.45 -14.93
CA LYS A 181 -2.39 -5.37 -15.90
C LYS A 181 -2.15 -4.38 -17.04
N LYS A 182 -1.36 -3.32 -16.83
CA LYS A 182 -0.98 -2.33 -17.86
C LYS A 182 -0.11 -2.95 -18.96
N GLU A 183 0.53 -4.06 -18.67
CA GLU A 183 1.42 -4.78 -19.59
C GLU A 183 0.77 -5.97 -20.27
N TYR A 184 -0.50 -6.27 -19.97
CA TYR A 184 -1.25 -7.30 -20.68
C TYR A 184 -1.42 -6.95 -22.15
N ARG A 185 -1.27 -7.93 -23.03
CA ARG A 185 -1.38 -7.75 -24.48
C ARG A 185 -2.24 -8.84 -25.09
N ARG A 186 -2.82 -8.52 -26.25
CA ARG A 186 -3.45 -9.46 -27.15
C ARG A 186 -2.71 -9.44 -28.47
N PHE A 187 -2.40 -10.61 -28.98
CA PHE A 187 -1.73 -10.80 -30.25
C PHE A 187 -2.69 -11.52 -31.22
N ARG A 188 -2.96 -10.84 -32.32
CA ARG A 188 -3.67 -11.46 -33.41
C ARG A 188 -2.72 -12.43 -34.14
N ILE A 189 -3.14 -13.69 -34.35
CA ILE A 189 -2.42 -14.66 -35.16
C ILE A 189 -2.58 -14.25 -36.63
N LYS A 190 -1.51 -14.26 -37.40
CA LYS A 190 -1.48 -13.73 -38.77
C LYS A 190 -1.17 -14.81 -39.84
N THR A 191 -0.31 -15.77 -39.50
CA THR A 191 0.27 -16.70 -40.47
C THR A 191 -0.21 -18.14 -40.31
N VAL A 192 -0.91 -18.45 -39.21
CA VAL A 192 -1.38 -19.82 -38.93
C VAL A 192 -2.84 -19.96 -39.36
N GLU A 193 -3.10 -20.89 -40.25
CA GLU A 193 -4.46 -21.27 -40.66
C GLU A 193 -4.96 -22.44 -39.81
N GLY A 194 -6.20 -22.33 -39.33
CA GLY A 194 -6.84 -23.37 -38.52
C GLY A 194 -6.46 -23.37 -37.04
N ALA A 195 -6.90 -24.41 -36.34
CA ALA A 195 -6.64 -24.59 -34.90
C ALA A 195 -5.29 -25.28 -34.67
N ASN A 196 -4.22 -24.55 -34.71
CA ASN A 196 -2.88 -25.06 -34.41
C ASN A 196 -2.22 -24.17 -33.34
N ASP A 197 -2.39 -24.54 -32.07
CA ASP A 197 -1.95 -23.77 -30.92
C ASP A 197 -0.43 -23.69 -30.85
N PHE A 198 0.29 -24.75 -31.21
CA PHE A 198 1.76 -24.75 -31.28
C PHE A 198 2.32 -23.74 -32.27
N ALA A 199 1.80 -23.73 -33.48
CA ALA A 199 2.23 -22.77 -34.50
C ALA A 199 1.85 -21.34 -34.12
N SER A 200 0.68 -21.18 -33.55
CA SER A 200 0.19 -19.87 -33.05
C SER A 200 1.07 -19.31 -31.92
N LEU A 201 1.43 -20.15 -30.94
CA LEU A 201 2.35 -19.77 -29.87
C LEU A 201 3.74 -19.43 -30.41
N ASN A 202 4.26 -20.22 -31.35
CA ASN A 202 5.56 -19.96 -31.97
C ASN A 202 5.58 -18.60 -32.71
N GLU A 203 4.53 -18.26 -33.45
CA GLU A 203 4.37 -16.97 -34.12
C GLU A 203 4.38 -15.84 -33.08
N VAL A 204 3.58 -15.95 -32.00
CA VAL A 204 3.41 -14.89 -31.00
C VAL A 204 4.69 -14.68 -30.21
N LEU A 205 5.31 -15.75 -29.71
CA LEU A 205 6.56 -15.69 -28.97
C LEU A 205 7.69 -15.13 -29.83
N GLY A 206 7.82 -15.61 -31.08
CA GLY A 206 8.80 -15.10 -32.02
C GLY A 206 8.66 -13.59 -32.23
N ARG A 207 7.47 -13.09 -32.45
CA ARG A 207 7.18 -11.65 -32.58
C ARG A 207 7.47 -10.89 -31.30
N ARG A 208 7.04 -11.41 -30.13
CA ARG A 208 7.24 -10.78 -28.82
C ARG A 208 8.73 -10.61 -28.52
N PHE A 209 9.54 -11.66 -28.68
CA PHE A 209 10.95 -11.63 -28.39
C PHE A 209 11.75 -10.82 -29.43
N ALA A 210 11.41 -10.92 -30.70
CA ALA A 210 12.06 -10.08 -31.73
C ALA A 210 11.86 -8.58 -31.45
N HIS A 211 10.63 -8.17 -31.17
CA HIS A 211 10.35 -6.77 -30.77
C HIS A 211 11.06 -6.37 -29.48
N GLY A 212 11.08 -7.27 -28.49
CA GLY A 212 11.74 -7.00 -27.22
C GLY A 212 13.24 -6.79 -27.34
N LEU A 213 13.90 -7.64 -28.10
CA LEU A 213 15.34 -7.55 -28.35
C LEU A 213 15.69 -6.30 -29.17
N GLN A 214 14.90 -5.98 -30.18
CA GLN A 214 15.08 -4.78 -30.99
C GLN A 214 14.93 -3.51 -30.13
N GLU A 215 13.83 -3.39 -29.39
CA GLU A 215 13.58 -2.23 -28.53
C GLU A 215 14.68 -2.09 -27.45
N LYS A 216 15.14 -3.23 -26.90
CA LYS A 216 16.24 -3.24 -25.94
C LYS A 216 17.52 -2.67 -26.54
N ALA A 217 17.91 -3.12 -27.75
CA ALA A 217 19.08 -2.63 -28.44
C ALA A 217 18.98 -1.11 -28.76
N GLU A 218 17.83 -0.67 -29.29
CA GLU A 218 17.57 0.73 -29.58
C GLU A 218 17.68 1.62 -28.33
N ARG A 219 17.19 1.15 -27.18
CA ARG A 219 17.30 1.88 -25.90
C ARG A 219 18.73 1.93 -25.39
N GLU A 220 19.49 0.84 -25.50
CA GLU A 220 20.90 0.79 -25.12
C GLU A 220 21.75 1.75 -25.99
N GLU A 221 21.50 1.82 -27.29
CA GLU A 221 22.15 2.79 -28.21
C GLU A 221 21.85 4.25 -27.83
N GLN A 222 20.65 4.51 -27.29
CA GLN A 222 20.24 5.83 -26.80
C GLN A 222 20.74 6.14 -25.38
N GLY A 223 21.47 5.24 -24.72
CA GLY A 223 21.93 5.38 -23.34
C GLY A 223 20.79 5.29 -22.30
N LEU A 224 19.64 4.74 -22.69
CA LEU A 224 18.50 4.54 -21.81
C LEU A 224 18.57 3.17 -21.12
N SER A 225 17.91 3.05 -19.97
CA SER A 225 17.76 1.73 -19.31
C SER A 225 17.10 0.72 -20.25
N PRO A 226 17.61 -0.52 -20.37
CA PRO A 226 16.98 -1.57 -21.14
C PRO A 226 15.59 -1.94 -20.61
N ILE A 227 15.31 -1.67 -19.33
CA ILE A 227 14.02 -1.83 -18.68
C ILE A 227 13.23 -0.52 -18.80
N GLY A 228 11.93 -0.61 -19.08
CA GLY A 228 11.02 0.56 -19.15
C GLY A 228 10.53 0.91 -20.54
N GLY A 229 10.90 0.15 -21.59
CA GLY A 229 10.22 0.19 -22.87
C GLY A 229 8.93 -0.67 -22.86
N LYS A 230 8.26 -0.67 -23.99
CA LYS A 230 6.99 -1.39 -24.14
C LYS A 230 7.17 -2.91 -24.17
N PHE A 231 8.28 -3.38 -24.71
CA PHE A 231 8.63 -4.80 -24.91
C PHE A 231 10.05 -5.15 -24.49
N SER A 232 10.89 -4.17 -24.18
CA SER A 232 12.32 -4.36 -23.89
C SER A 232 12.59 -5.07 -22.56
N ASP A 233 11.64 -5.04 -21.64
CA ASP A 233 11.71 -5.80 -20.38
C ASP A 233 11.34 -7.26 -20.68
N LEU A 234 12.36 -8.11 -20.89
CA LEU A 234 12.18 -9.51 -21.21
C LEU A 234 11.83 -10.33 -19.95
N PRO A 235 11.00 -11.39 -20.08
CA PRO A 235 10.63 -12.22 -18.95
C PRO A 235 11.78 -13.09 -18.45
N ASP A 236 11.83 -13.30 -17.12
CA ASP A 236 12.68 -14.33 -16.50
C ASP A 236 12.07 -15.71 -16.60
N LEU A 237 10.73 -15.79 -16.77
CA LEU A 237 9.99 -17.03 -16.91
C LEU A 237 8.81 -16.83 -17.88
N VAL A 238 8.63 -17.80 -18.78
CA VAL A 238 7.47 -17.88 -19.66
C VAL A 238 6.64 -19.09 -19.28
N LEU A 239 5.36 -18.89 -19.06
CA LEU A 239 4.36 -19.93 -18.82
C LEU A 239 3.48 -20.07 -20.06
N ILE A 240 3.32 -21.27 -20.54
CA ILE A 240 2.52 -21.58 -21.73
C ILE A 240 1.44 -22.58 -21.30
N ASP A 241 0.19 -22.24 -21.54
CA ASP A 241 -0.89 -23.21 -21.48
C ASP A 241 -0.90 -23.96 -22.83
N GLY A 242 -0.25 -25.12 -22.82
CA GLY A 242 -0.19 -26.00 -23.97
C GLY A 242 -1.08 -27.19 -23.69
N GLY A 243 -2.33 -27.12 -24.11
CA GLY A 243 -3.30 -28.16 -23.99
C GLY A 243 -2.85 -29.56 -24.49
#